data_d6ae6db392d6cf168d5983c28f5eff2c
#
_entry.id   d6ae6db392d6cf168d5983c28f5eff2c
#
_cell.length_a   1.000
_cell.length_b   1.000
_cell.length_c   1.000
_cell.angle_alpha   90.00
_cell.angle_beta   90.00
_cell.angle_gamma   90.00
#
_symmetry.space_group_name_H-M   'P 1'
#
loop_
_entity.id
_entity.type
_entity.pdbx_description
1 polymer ?
#
loop_
_entity_poly.entity_id
_entity_poly.type
_entity_poly.pdbx_seq_one_letter_code
_entity_poly.pdbx_strand_id
1 'polypeptide(L)'
;MASSILPLDVFGQSPRLHGLYTQLCFTFELDHLVSAKQLEVENHLRAGLKYLADRIPWVGGHVVKTANGLYAIQCAGDSPALVVRDATSELPDYDTMRRAHFPASMLDEVKIASRSTLPTREEARTPVFVVQATFVRDGLLLDFDAQHNCMDMRAQAELIRLFAKACRAEPFTQDEIELADRATHEFGYKDSEVGELEVVETTFQSHFETRAAQTNENSEKPSWAYFSFSSASLARLKGVAAHDITTDFISTDDALSALLWQAVARARRHRIGPADTSCKLERQVDARKHVGVPSEYIGNITFKSETSLTLDTVLEEPLGQVASHLRRALEPTPSIKDSMQSTATKLRRELDSPSSIKASAQRGSLPPSTIRLSSWAKEACAELDFGHLLHMPDAVRRPSFKAWEGLAYFLPRSRDGEIAVMVCLKDDDLMRLRTDEVLCSFGDYIG
;
A
#
# COMPACT_ATOMS: atom_id res chain seq x y z
N MET A 1 30.85 -6.67 -11.97
CA MET A 1 30.86 -5.34 -11.31
C MET A 1 30.88 -5.59 -9.81
N ALA A 2 31.56 -4.78 -9.02
CA ALA A 2 31.49 -4.90 -7.55
C ALA A 2 30.05 -4.65 -7.11
N SER A 3 29.53 -5.48 -6.22
CA SER A 3 28.19 -5.31 -5.64
C SER A 3 28.20 -4.02 -4.80
N SER A 4 27.36 -3.05 -5.12
CA SER A 4 27.17 -1.86 -4.28
C SER A 4 26.10 -2.14 -3.21
N ILE A 5 26.30 -1.58 -2.03
CA ILE A 5 25.38 -1.69 -0.90
C ILE A 5 24.85 -0.30 -0.58
N LEU A 6 23.53 -0.12 -0.64
CA LEU A 6 22.86 1.15 -0.38
C LEU A 6 22.01 1.03 0.88
N PRO A 7 22.30 1.76 1.97
CA PRO A 7 21.48 1.73 3.17
C PRO A 7 20.07 2.26 2.85
N LEU A 8 19.07 1.68 3.48
CA LEU A 8 17.71 2.23 3.43
C LEU A 8 17.66 3.55 4.22
N ASP A 9 16.68 4.40 3.91
CA ASP A 9 16.37 5.56 4.76
C ASP A 9 15.99 5.11 6.18
N VAL A 10 16.00 6.04 7.14
CA VAL A 10 15.75 5.71 8.54
C VAL A 10 14.40 5.05 8.80
N PHE A 11 13.36 5.41 8.03
CA PHE A 11 12.03 4.80 8.19
C PHE A 11 11.98 3.39 7.61
N GLY A 12 12.77 3.12 6.58
CA GLY A 12 12.98 1.79 6.01
C GLY A 12 13.71 0.82 6.96
N GLN A 13 14.38 1.34 7.98
CA GLN A 13 15.04 0.51 9.00
C GLN A 13 14.06 -0.17 9.97
N SER A 14 12.76 0.12 9.88
CA SER A 14 11.78 -0.51 10.76
C SER A 14 11.68 -2.03 10.52
N PRO A 15 11.97 -2.88 11.53
CA PRO A 15 11.87 -4.34 11.40
C PRO A 15 10.46 -4.82 11.04
N ARG A 16 9.44 -3.98 11.30
CA ARG A 16 8.04 -4.28 10.99
C ARG A 16 7.71 -4.22 9.50
N LEU A 17 8.55 -3.56 8.71
CA LEU A 17 8.36 -3.42 7.26
C LEU A 17 9.15 -4.47 6.47
N HIS A 18 10.16 -5.10 7.10
CA HIS A 18 11.00 -6.08 6.41
C HIS A 18 10.19 -7.32 5.98
N GLY A 19 10.35 -7.72 4.73
CA GLY A 19 9.62 -8.84 4.13
C GLY A 19 8.13 -8.56 3.86
N LEU A 20 7.63 -7.35 4.18
CA LEU A 20 6.29 -6.94 3.83
C LEU A 20 6.28 -6.34 2.43
N TYR A 21 5.38 -6.80 1.57
CA TYR A 21 5.21 -6.29 0.21
C TYR A 21 3.90 -5.51 0.06
N THR A 22 4.00 -4.33 -0.54
CA THR A 22 2.84 -3.61 -1.02
C THR A 22 2.56 -4.04 -2.45
N GLN A 23 1.32 -4.42 -2.73
CA GLN A 23 0.88 -4.97 -4.01
C GLN A 23 -0.08 -4.01 -4.70
N LEU A 24 0.09 -3.84 -6.01
CA LEU A 24 -0.85 -3.17 -6.92
C LEU A 24 -1.01 -3.97 -8.20
N CYS A 25 -2.23 -4.39 -8.47
CA CYS A 25 -2.62 -5.11 -9.67
C CYS A 25 -3.29 -4.17 -10.68
N PHE A 26 -2.73 -4.09 -11.86
CA PHE A 26 -3.23 -3.35 -13.02
C PHE A 26 -3.89 -4.35 -13.96
N THR A 27 -5.08 -4.05 -14.45
CA THR A 27 -5.83 -4.96 -15.30
C THR A 27 -5.91 -4.43 -16.72
N PHE A 28 -5.64 -5.28 -17.71
CA PHE A 28 -5.62 -4.92 -19.13
C PHE A 28 -6.42 -5.92 -19.95
N GLU A 29 -7.28 -5.40 -20.82
CA GLU A 29 -7.93 -6.22 -21.84
C GLU A 29 -6.92 -6.57 -22.95
N LEU A 30 -6.91 -7.82 -23.38
CA LEU A 30 -6.08 -8.29 -24.48
C LEU A 30 -6.94 -8.98 -25.53
N ASP A 31 -7.19 -8.30 -26.64
CA ASP A 31 -7.97 -8.88 -27.73
C ASP A 31 -7.35 -10.17 -28.25
N HIS A 32 -8.11 -11.25 -28.25
CA HIS A 32 -7.73 -12.56 -28.80
C HIS A 32 -6.35 -13.05 -28.35
N LEU A 33 -6.21 -13.32 -27.04
CA LEU A 33 -4.96 -13.79 -26.46
C LEU A 33 -4.54 -15.12 -27.11
N VAL A 34 -3.59 -15.05 -28.03
CA VAL A 34 -2.87 -16.19 -28.58
C VAL A 34 -1.45 -16.23 -28.02
N SER A 35 -0.81 -17.40 -28.00
CA SER A 35 0.54 -17.58 -27.43
C SER A 35 1.58 -16.61 -28.01
N ALA A 36 1.47 -16.21 -29.28
CA ALA A 36 2.36 -15.24 -29.89
C ALA A 36 2.22 -13.84 -29.25
N LYS A 37 0.98 -13.38 -28.99
CA LYS A 37 0.71 -12.08 -28.35
C LYS A 37 1.16 -12.09 -26.88
N GLN A 38 1.00 -13.21 -26.17
CA GLN A 38 1.52 -13.37 -24.83
C GLN A 38 3.03 -13.19 -24.77
N LEU A 39 3.77 -13.83 -25.69
CA LEU A 39 5.23 -13.69 -25.80
C LEU A 39 5.66 -12.25 -26.14
N GLU A 40 4.88 -11.57 -26.98
CA GLU A 40 5.12 -10.16 -27.31
C GLU A 40 4.99 -9.25 -26.09
N VAL A 41 3.92 -9.40 -25.31
CA VAL A 41 3.70 -8.67 -24.06
C VAL A 41 4.81 -8.99 -23.05
N GLU A 42 5.19 -10.27 -22.90
CA GLU A 42 6.29 -10.66 -22.01
C GLU A 42 7.60 -9.97 -22.40
N ASN A 43 7.97 -10.00 -23.67
CA ASN A 43 9.19 -9.35 -24.16
C ASN A 43 9.15 -7.83 -23.96
N HIS A 44 8.01 -7.20 -24.17
CA HIS A 44 7.81 -5.77 -23.93
C HIS A 44 8.02 -5.40 -22.45
N LEU A 45 7.42 -6.14 -21.53
CA LEU A 45 7.60 -5.93 -20.09
C LEU A 45 9.06 -6.17 -19.65
N ARG A 46 9.71 -7.23 -20.15
CA ARG A 46 11.13 -7.51 -19.86
C ARG A 46 12.05 -6.39 -20.35
N ALA A 47 11.80 -5.85 -21.54
CA ALA A 47 12.55 -4.72 -22.08
C ALA A 47 12.39 -3.46 -21.20
N GLY A 48 11.17 -3.17 -20.75
CA GLY A 48 10.88 -2.08 -19.82
C GLY A 48 11.60 -2.24 -18.47
N LEU A 49 11.55 -3.45 -17.87
CA LEU A 49 12.25 -3.74 -16.61
C LEU A 49 13.77 -3.62 -16.76
N LYS A 50 14.30 -4.08 -17.87
CA LYS A 50 15.75 -3.93 -18.15
C LYS A 50 16.11 -2.45 -18.26
N TYR A 51 15.36 -1.68 -19.04
CA TYR A 51 15.61 -0.24 -19.19
C TYR A 51 15.54 0.50 -17.86
N LEU A 52 14.56 0.17 -17.01
CA LEU A 52 14.42 0.73 -15.67
C LEU A 52 15.66 0.42 -14.82
N ALA A 53 16.09 -0.85 -14.78
CA ALA A 53 17.26 -1.28 -14.00
C ALA A 53 18.59 -0.70 -14.52
N ASP A 54 18.73 -0.51 -15.83
CA ASP A 54 19.91 0.13 -16.44
C ASP A 54 20.07 1.60 -15.97
N ARG A 55 18.98 2.27 -15.53
CA ARG A 55 18.97 3.66 -15.07
C ARG A 55 18.87 3.79 -13.56
N ILE A 56 18.20 2.85 -12.91
CA ILE A 56 17.97 2.80 -11.45
C ILE A 56 18.37 1.40 -10.96
N PRO A 57 19.67 1.09 -10.82
CA PRO A 57 20.15 -0.28 -10.62
C PRO A 57 19.67 -0.95 -9.32
N TRP A 58 19.33 -0.18 -8.29
CA TRP A 58 18.91 -0.74 -7.02
C TRP A 58 17.54 -1.42 -7.07
N VAL A 59 16.70 -1.13 -8.09
CA VAL A 59 15.37 -1.77 -8.22
C VAL A 59 15.44 -3.27 -8.46
N GLY A 60 16.52 -3.76 -9.09
CA GLY A 60 16.81 -5.18 -9.28
C GLY A 60 17.57 -5.83 -8.10
N GLY A 61 17.85 -5.06 -7.05
CA GLY A 61 18.58 -5.50 -5.89
C GLY A 61 17.74 -6.31 -4.89
N HIS A 62 18.40 -6.67 -3.79
CA HIS A 62 17.78 -7.40 -2.68
C HIS A 62 18.03 -6.66 -1.38
N VAL A 63 17.02 -6.61 -0.52
CA VAL A 63 17.19 -6.14 0.86
C VAL A 63 17.94 -7.21 1.63
N VAL A 64 18.99 -6.76 2.29
CA VAL A 64 19.88 -7.56 3.14
C VAL A 64 20.07 -6.87 4.49
N LYS A 65 20.61 -7.59 5.46
CA LYS A 65 21.05 -7.00 6.72
C LYS A 65 22.58 -6.91 6.74
N THR A 66 23.10 -5.81 7.20
CA THR A 66 24.55 -5.58 7.34
C THR A 66 25.04 -6.04 8.71
N ALA A 67 26.36 -6.17 8.89
CA ALA A 67 26.99 -6.61 10.14
C ALA A 67 26.66 -5.67 11.31
N ASN A 68 26.50 -4.37 11.05
CA ASN A 68 26.07 -3.36 12.03
C ASN A 68 24.53 -3.32 12.23
N GLY A 69 23.80 -4.25 11.65
CA GLY A 69 22.37 -4.46 11.87
C GLY A 69 21.44 -3.61 11.01
N LEU A 70 21.95 -2.79 10.10
CA LEU A 70 21.16 -1.96 9.18
C LEU A 70 20.53 -2.80 8.05
N TYR A 71 19.33 -2.42 7.61
CA TYR A 71 18.78 -2.90 6.35
C TYR A 71 19.35 -2.06 5.20
N ALA A 72 19.81 -2.74 4.17
CA ALA A 72 20.39 -2.13 2.96
C ALA A 72 19.96 -2.87 1.71
N ILE A 73 20.07 -2.23 0.56
CA ILE A 73 19.87 -2.86 -0.74
C ILE A 73 21.25 -3.29 -1.27
N GLN A 74 21.41 -4.57 -1.53
CA GLN A 74 22.55 -5.11 -2.25
C GLN A 74 22.22 -5.14 -3.74
N CYS A 75 22.93 -4.33 -4.53
CA CYS A 75 22.77 -4.24 -5.97
C CYS A 75 23.76 -5.19 -6.67
N ALA A 76 23.25 -6.10 -7.49
CA ALA A 76 24.06 -7.03 -8.30
C ALA A 76 24.09 -6.65 -9.81
N GLY A 77 23.36 -5.60 -10.20
CA GLY A 77 23.21 -5.20 -11.59
C GLY A 77 22.16 -6.01 -12.35
N ASP A 78 21.33 -6.74 -11.64
CA ASP A 78 20.22 -7.51 -12.19
C ASP A 78 19.00 -6.62 -12.46
N SER A 79 18.14 -7.05 -13.39
CA SER A 79 16.80 -6.46 -13.56
C SER A 79 15.83 -7.05 -12.54
N PRO A 80 14.77 -6.31 -12.14
CA PRO A 80 13.67 -6.91 -11.39
C PRO A 80 13.12 -8.14 -12.09
N ALA A 81 12.73 -9.14 -11.32
CA ALA A 81 12.17 -10.36 -11.89
C ALA A 81 10.79 -10.09 -12.52
N LEU A 82 10.56 -10.62 -13.73
CA LEU A 82 9.24 -10.78 -14.31
C LEU A 82 8.83 -12.24 -14.18
N VAL A 83 7.84 -12.49 -13.33
CA VAL A 83 7.18 -13.79 -13.21
C VAL A 83 6.03 -13.85 -14.20
N VAL A 84 5.98 -14.87 -15.04
CA VAL A 84 4.90 -15.05 -16.02
C VAL A 84 4.09 -16.28 -15.62
N ARG A 85 2.77 -16.10 -15.55
CA ARG A 85 1.83 -17.17 -15.21
C ARG A 85 0.69 -17.22 -16.23
N ASP A 86 0.41 -18.39 -16.75
CA ASP A 86 -0.83 -18.67 -17.49
C ASP A 86 -1.87 -19.20 -16.48
N ALA A 87 -2.92 -18.41 -16.26
CA ALA A 87 -4.04 -18.75 -15.39
C ALA A 87 -5.37 -18.85 -16.16
N THR A 88 -5.32 -19.04 -17.47
CA THR A 88 -6.50 -19.11 -18.35
C THR A 88 -7.49 -20.20 -17.99
N SER A 89 -7.04 -21.24 -17.31
CA SER A 89 -7.87 -22.36 -16.81
C SER A 89 -8.21 -22.28 -15.32
N GLU A 90 -7.60 -21.35 -14.57
CA GLU A 90 -7.71 -21.29 -13.10
C GLU A 90 -8.49 -20.06 -12.61
N LEU A 91 -8.50 -19.00 -13.40
CA LEU A 91 -9.19 -17.75 -13.09
C LEU A 91 -10.33 -17.50 -14.08
N PRO A 92 -11.33 -16.70 -13.69
CA PRO A 92 -12.37 -16.25 -14.61
C PRO A 92 -11.77 -15.53 -15.82
N ASP A 93 -12.49 -15.49 -16.94
CA ASP A 93 -12.13 -14.66 -18.08
C ASP A 93 -12.20 -13.17 -17.73
N TYR A 94 -11.46 -12.38 -18.50
CA TYR A 94 -11.32 -10.95 -18.24
C TYR A 94 -12.65 -10.19 -18.22
N ASP A 95 -13.56 -10.50 -19.17
CA ASP A 95 -14.85 -9.84 -19.26
C ASP A 95 -15.75 -10.16 -18.06
N THR A 96 -15.67 -11.39 -17.53
CA THR A 96 -16.33 -11.76 -16.28
C THR A 96 -15.81 -10.95 -15.10
N MET A 97 -14.48 -10.80 -14.97
CA MET A 97 -13.87 -9.97 -13.93
C MET A 97 -14.25 -8.49 -14.07
N ARG A 98 -14.22 -7.97 -15.29
CA ARG A 98 -14.56 -6.58 -15.60
C ARG A 98 -16.03 -6.27 -15.27
N ARG A 99 -16.97 -7.12 -15.68
CA ARG A 99 -18.39 -6.97 -15.34
C ARG A 99 -18.66 -7.02 -13.84
N ALA A 100 -17.85 -7.75 -13.09
CA ALA A 100 -17.90 -7.79 -11.64
C ALA A 100 -17.11 -6.64 -10.98
N HIS A 101 -16.51 -5.71 -11.72
CA HIS A 101 -15.67 -4.61 -11.25
C HIS A 101 -14.40 -5.07 -10.51
N PHE A 102 -13.85 -6.24 -10.86
CA PHE A 102 -12.62 -6.80 -10.26
C PHE A 102 -12.71 -6.88 -8.73
N PRO A 103 -13.62 -7.68 -8.16
CA PRO A 103 -13.81 -7.79 -6.71
C PRO A 103 -12.65 -8.48 -6.01
N ALA A 104 -12.51 -8.27 -4.70
CA ALA A 104 -11.46 -8.87 -3.87
C ALA A 104 -11.45 -10.41 -3.96
N SER A 105 -12.62 -11.02 -4.11
CA SER A 105 -12.80 -12.47 -4.22
C SER A 105 -12.22 -13.10 -5.50
N MET A 106 -12.01 -12.29 -6.56
CA MET A 106 -11.39 -12.73 -7.82
C MET A 106 -9.89 -12.41 -7.90
N LEU A 107 -9.35 -11.64 -6.95
CA LEU A 107 -7.98 -11.14 -6.96
C LEU A 107 -7.19 -11.66 -5.75
N ASP A 108 -7.01 -12.98 -5.66
CA ASP A 108 -6.25 -13.64 -4.59
C ASP A 108 -4.73 -13.49 -4.85
N GLU A 109 -3.98 -12.90 -3.87
CA GLU A 109 -2.52 -12.72 -3.98
C GLU A 109 -1.78 -14.02 -4.32
N VAL A 110 -2.23 -15.18 -3.82
CA VAL A 110 -1.60 -16.47 -4.09
C VAL A 110 -1.60 -16.82 -5.58
N LYS A 111 -2.56 -16.30 -6.33
CA LYS A 111 -2.72 -16.57 -7.76
C LYS A 111 -2.11 -15.50 -8.65
N ILE A 112 -2.16 -14.24 -8.24
CA ILE A 112 -1.85 -13.11 -9.12
C ILE A 112 -0.63 -12.28 -8.71
N ALA A 113 -0.05 -12.55 -7.54
CA ALA A 113 1.17 -11.90 -7.05
C ALA A 113 2.31 -12.91 -6.88
N SER A 114 3.54 -12.47 -7.03
CA SER A 114 4.73 -13.31 -6.88
C SER A 114 5.23 -13.37 -5.44
N ARG A 115 4.83 -12.39 -4.63
CA ARG A 115 5.18 -12.27 -3.22
C ARG A 115 3.91 -12.18 -2.39
N SER A 116 3.91 -12.79 -1.20
CA SER A 116 2.83 -12.56 -0.24
C SER A 116 3.00 -11.18 0.40
N THR A 117 1.89 -10.46 0.62
CA THR A 117 1.89 -9.19 1.36
C THR A 117 2.57 -9.31 2.71
N LEU A 118 2.24 -10.37 3.47
CA LEU A 118 2.88 -10.68 4.74
C LEU A 118 3.93 -11.76 4.55
N PRO A 119 5.13 -11.65 5.16
CA PRO A 119 6.15 -12.66 5.03
C PRO A 119 5.66 -14.01 5.57
N THR A 120 5.81 -15.05 4.77
CA THR A 120 5.38 -16.42 5.08
C THR A 120 6.53 -17.32 5.51
N ARG A 121 7.76 -16.90 5.25
CA ARG A 121 9.00 -17.62 5.57
C ARG A 121 10.12 -16.63 5.86
N GLU A 122 11.16 -17.12 6.52
CA GLU A 122 12.40 -16.38 6.71
C GLU A 122 13.22 -16.42 5.41
N GLU A 123 13.69 -15.25 4.98
CA GLU A 123 14.57 -15.12 3.83
C GLU A 123 15.74 -14.20 4.20
N ALA A 124 16.96 -14.65 3.95
CA ALA A 124 18.15 -13.83 4.19
C ALA A 124 18.25 -12.66 3.20
N ARG A 125 17.60 -12.78 2.06
CA ARG A 125 17.58 -11.78 0.98
C ARG A 125 16.19 -11.72 0.39
N THR A 126 15.62 -10.52 0.35
CA THR A 126 14.29 -10.29 -0.21
C THR A 126 14.36 -9.32 -1.40
N PRO A 127 13.81 -9.63 -2.58
CA PRO A 127 13.88 -8.75 -3.73
C PRO A 127 13.22 -7.39 -3.43
N VAL A 128 13.79 -6.31 -3.95
CA VAL A 128 13.25 -4.95 -3.79
C VAL A 128 11.93 -4.79 -4.54
N PHE A 129 11.88 -5.29 -5.76
CA PHE A 129 10.75 -5.11 -6.66
C PHE A 129 10.60 -6.35 -7.55
N VAL A 130 9.39 -6.86 -7.69
CA VAL A 130 9.05 -7.99 -8.55
C VAL A 130 7.78 -7.65 -9.31
N VAL A 131 7.67 -8.10 -10.55
CA VAL A 131 6.47 -7.94 -11.37
C VAL A 131 5.95 -9.32 -11.73
N GLN A 132 4.65 -9.54 -11.58
CA GLN A 132 4.00 -10.75 -12.08
C GLN A 132 3.00 -10.41 -13.17
N ALA A 133 3.15 -11.05 -14.32
CA ALA A 133 2.20 -11.02 -15.42
C ALA A 133 1.37 -12.30 -15.41
N THR A 134 0.11 -12.21 -14.96
CA THR A 134 -0.83 -13.32 -14.91
C THR A 134 -1.81 -13.20 -16.07
N PHE A 135 -1.68 -14.07 -17.05
CA PHE A 135 -2.57 -14.11 -18.21
C PHE A 135 -3.85 -14.87 -17.87
N VAL A 136 -4.98 -14.26 -18.16
CA VAL A 136 -6.31 -14.85 -18.12
C VAL A 136 -6.88 -14.86 -19.56
N ARG A 137 -7.98 -15.54 -19.81
CA ARG A 137 -8.61 -15.44 -21.15
C ARG A 137 -8.96 -13.98 -21.44
N ASP A 138 -8.48 -13.49 -22.60
CA ASP A 138 -8.68 -12.15 -23.13
C ASP A 138 -8.22 -11.02 -22.18
N GLY A 139 -7.20 -11.28 -21.31
CA GLY A 139 -6.68 -10.25 -20.44
C GLY A 139 -5.40 -10.58 -19.72
N LEU A 140 -4.88 -9.55 -19.05
CA LEU A 140 -3.68 -9.57 -18.23
C LEU A 140 -3.94 -8.90 -16.89
N LEU A 141 -3.53 -9.56 -15.83
CA LEU A 141 -3.38 -9.01 -14.48
C LEU A 141 -1.88 -8.80 -14.24
N LEU A 142 -1.45 -7.54 -14.21
CA LEU A 142 -0.06 -7.15 -14.00
C LEU A 142 0.12 -6.66 -12.57
N ASP A 143 0.70 -7.48 -11.72
CA ASP A 143 0.90 -7.15 -10.31
C ASP A 143 2.33 -6.69 -10.05
N PHE A 144 2.45 -5.67 -9.20
CA PHE A 144 3.69 -5.06 -8.78
C PHE A 144 3.89 -5.27 -7.28
N ASP A 145 4.83 -6.13 -6.93
CA ASP A 145 5.24 -6.40 -5.56
C ASP A 145 6.42 -5.51 -5.16
N ALA A 146 6.22 -4.54 -4.29
CA ALA A 146 7.27 -3.65 -3.79
C ALA A 146 7.57 -3.92 -2.32
N GLN A 147 8.85 -4.12 -1.98
CA GLN A 147 9.33 -4.33 -0.62
C GLN A 147 9.10 -3.07 0.22
N HIS A 148 8.23 -3.12 1.24
CA HIS A 148 7.71 -1.93 1.92
C HIS A 148 8.75 -1.17 2.75
N ASN A 149 9.84 -1.78 3.17
CA ASN A 149 10.91 -1.02 3.81
C ASN A 149 11.79 -0.26 2.82
N CYS A 150 11.75 -0.59 1.51
CA CYS A 150 12.42 0.19 0.48
C CYS A 150 11.61 1.42 0.07
N MET A 151 10.29 1.31 0.03
CA MET A 151 9.43 2.37 -0.50
C MET A 151 8.02 2.30 0.10
N ASP A 152 7.42 3.47 0.26
CA ASP A 152 5.99 3.61 0.55
C ASP A 152 5.16 3.58 -0.74
N MET A 153 3.84 3.72 -0.61
CA MET A 153 2.94 3.67 -1.76
C MET A 153 3.18 4.80 -2.78
N ARG A 154 3.50 6.02 -2.31
CA ARG A 154 3.82 7.13 -3.21
C ARG A 154 5.07 6.81 -4.05
N ALA A 155 6.11 6.28 -3.40
CA ALA A 155 7.34 5.86 -4.06
C ALA A 155 7.11 4.69 -5.03
N GLN A 156 6.27 3.71 -4.65
CA GLN A 156 5.91 2.61 -5.53
C GLN A 156 5.14 3.10 -6.77
N ALA A 157 4.20 4.02 -6.61
CA ALA A 157 3.47 4.62 -7.73
C ALA A 157 4.42 5.35 -8.68
N GLU A 158 5.41 6.08 -8.15
CA GLU A 158 6.43 6.74 -8.94
C GLU A 158 7.33 5.75 -9.69
N LEU A 159 7.75 4.66 -9.03
CA LEU A 159 8.52 3.60 -9.68
C LEU A 159 7.74 2.93 -10.82
N ILE A 160 6.44 2.66 -10.61
CA ILE A 160 5.56 2.10 -11.65
C ILE A 160 5.39 3.12 -12.80
N ARG A 161 5.30 4.43 -12.51
CA ARG A 161 5.27 5.48 -13.53
C ARG A 161 6.53 5.45 -14.40
N LEU A 162 7.70 5.33 -13.80
CA LEU A 162 8.98 5.22 -14.52
C LEU A 162 9.03 3.92 -15.33
N PHE A 163 8.52 2.81 -14.80
CA PHE A 163 8.41 1.56 -15.54
C PHE A 163 7.48 1.69 -16.76
N ALA A 164 6.30 2.31 -16.60
CA ALA A 164 5.40 2.58 -17.73
C ALA A 164 6.07 3.46 -18.81
N LYS A 165 6.84 4.47 -18.39
CA LYS A 165 7.65 5.31 -19.29
C LYS A 165 8.73 4.47 -20.02
N ALA A 166 9.38 3.54 -19.30
CA ALA A 166 10.35 2.61 -19.89
C ALA A 166 9.71 1.67 -20.93
N CYS A 167 8.47 1.18 -20.66
CA CYS A 167 7.71 0.38 -21.63
C CYS A 167 7.43 1.14 -22.95
N ARG A 168 7.28 2.47 -22.88
CA ARG A 168 7.14 3.32 -24.07
C ARG A 168 8.46 3.70 -24.72
N ALA A 169 9.59 3.19 -24.21
CA ALA A 169 10.95 3.55 -24.62
C ALA A 169 11.24 5.08 -24.51
N GLU A 170 10.55 5.77 -23.60
CA GLU A 170 10.77 7.19 -23.33
C GLU A 170 12.00 7.39 -22.43
N PRO A 171 12.89 8.35 -22.72
CA PRO A 171 14.07 8.60 -21.90
C PRO A 171 13.67 9.19 -20.54
N PHE A 172 14.33 8.76 -19.48
CA PHE A 172 14.22 9.40 -18.18
C PHE A 172 14.93 10.75 -18.19
N THR A 173 14.37 11.74 -17.51
CA THR A 173 15.03 13.02 -17.31
C THR A 173 16.12 12.88 -16.25
N GLN A 174 17.03 13.85 -16.21
CA GLN A 174 18.08 13.87 -15.20
C GLN A 174 17.48 13.96 -13.78
N ASP A 175 16.45 14.78 -13.61
CA ASP A 175 15.74 14.93 -12.32
C ASP A 175 15.10 13.61 -11.85
N GLU A 176 14.49 12.84 -12.78
CA GLU A 176 13.91 11.52 -12.46
C GLU A 176 14.98 10.53 -11.97
N ILE A 177 16.19 10.58 -12.56
CA ILE A 177 17.30 9.72 -12.13
C ILE A 177 17.84 10.17 -10.77
N GLU A 178 18.04 11.48 -10.57
CA GLU A 178 18.54 12.05 -9.31
C GLU A 178 17.58 11.83 -8.15
N LEU A 179 16.27 11.96 -8.38
CA LEU A 179 15.24 11.71 -7.34
C LEU A 179 15.07 10.23 -7.01
N ALA A 180 15.44 9.35 -7.93
CA ALA A 180 15.53 7.92 -7.66
C ALA A 180 16.83 7.54 -6.91
N ASP A 181 17.83 8.43 -6.87
CA ASP A 181 19.03 8.23 -6.05
C ASP A 181 18.72 8.49 -4.57
N ARG A 182 18.84 7.45 -3.76
CA ARG A 182 18.40 7.42 -2.34
C ARG A 182 19.33 8.16 -1.38
N ALA A 183 20.49 8.65 -1.85
CA ALA A 183 21.57 9.11 -0.99
C ALA A 183 21.45 10.55 -0.45
N THR A 184 20.46 11.36 -0.89
CA THR A 184 20.58 12.83 -0.83
C THR A 184 19.60 13.59 0.07
N HIS A 185 18.93 12.97 1.07
CA HIS A 185 17.99 13.72 1.92
C HIS A 185 18.23 13.55 3.43
N GLU A 186 17.59 14.42 4.24
CA GLU A 186 17.73 14.53 5.72
C GLU A 186 17.53 13.19 6.47
N PHE A 187 16.71 12.28 5.94
CA PHE A 187 16.43 10.97 6.57
C PHE A 187 17.27 9.83 5.99
N GLY A 188 18.19 10.12 5.07
CA GLY A 188 19.20 9.17 4.60
C GLY A 188 20.30 8.97 5.63
N TYR A 189 21.14 7.98 5.39
CA TYR A 189 22.38 7.78 6.12
C TYR A 189 23.52 8.40 5.33
N LYS A 190 24.40 9.15 6.03
CA LYS A 190 25.65 9.65 5.44
C LYS A 190 26.68 8.54 5.45
N ASP A 191 27.59 8.53 4.49
CA ASP A 191 28.70 7.54 4.42
C ASP A 191 29.49 7.47 5.73
N SER A 192 29.65 8.61 6.42
CA SER A 192 30.32 8.67 7.72
C SER A 192 29.55 7.99 8.88
N GLU A 193 28.24 7.77 8.71
CA GLU A 193 27.37 7.13 9.73
C GLU A 193 27.27 5.63 9.51
N VAL A 194 27.62 5.14 8.32
CA VAL A 194 27.36 3.77 7.90
C VAL A 194 28.58 2.85 8.04
N GLY A 195 29.79 3.41 8.00
CA GLY A 195 31.03 2.61 8.02
C GLY A 195 31.14 1.64 6.84
N GLU A 196 32.03 0.64 6.95
CA GLU A 196 32.06 -0.45 5.97
C GLU A 196 30.83 -1.33 6.11
N LEU A 197 30.03 -1.42 5.02
CA LEU A 197 28.83 -2.25 4.96
C LEU A 197 29.22 -3.68 4.57
N GLU A 198 29.37 -4.55 5.53
CA GLU A 198 29.56 -5.97 5.32
C GLU A 198 28.21 -6.69 5.45
N VAL A 199 27.83 -7.47 4.43
CA VAL A 199 26.57 -8.25 4.42
C VAL A 199 26.75 -9.51 5.27
N VAL A 200 25.85 -9.71 6.21
CA VAL A 200 25.79 -10.94 7.00
C VAL A 200 24.69 -11.85 6.44
N GLU A 201 25.04 -13.06 6.03
CA GLU A 201 24.05 -14.10 5.70
C GLU A 201 23.41 -14.61 7.00
N THR A 202 22.48 -13.86 7.53
CA THR A 202 21.64 -14.29 8.66
C THR A 202 20.23 -14.53 8.15
N THR A 203 19.68 -15.71 8.44
CA THR A 203 18.25 -15.96 8.33
C THR A 203 17.51 -15.02 9.28
N PHE A 204 16.64 -14.18 8.75
CA PHE A 204 15.82 -13.30 9.55
C PHE A 204 14.70 -14.10 10.19
N GLN A 205 14.61 -14.09 11.51
CA GLN A 205 13.39 -14.56 12.15
C GLN A 205 12.24 -13.65 11.74
N SER A 206 11.30 -14.22 10.98
CA SER A 206 10.06 -13.55 10.68
C SER A 206 9.35 -13.25 12.00
N HIS A 207 9.34 -11.98 12.39
CA HIS A 207 8.57 -11.54 13.55
C HIS A 207 7.05 -11.58 13.30
N PHE A 208 6.65 -12.18 12.21
CA PHE A 208 5.26 -12.50 11.87
C PHE A 208 4.85 -13.89 12.40
N GLU A 209 5.35 -14.31 13.55
CA GLU A 209 4.63 -15.33 14.27
C GLU A 209 3.20 -14.81 14.46
N THR A 210 2.36 -15.23 13.53
CA THR A 210 0.95 -15.38 13.85
C THR A 210 0.94 -16.32 15.06
N ARG A 211 0.91 -15.76 16.26
CA ARG A 211 0.23 -16.42 17.31
C ARG A 211 -1.13 -16.73 16.69
N ALA A 212 -1.30 -17.98 16.23
CA ALA A 212 -2.61 -18.52 16.06
C ALA A 212 -3.26 -18.20 17.41
N ALA A 213 -4.03 -17.12 17.46
CA ALA A 213 -4.90 -16.93 18.57
C ALA A 213 -5.57 -18.29 18.63
N GLN A 214 -5.57 -18.92 19.80
CA GLN A 214 -6.47 -20.03 20.06
C GLN A 214 -7.87 -19.43 19.85
N THR A 215 -8.23 -19.29 18.58
CA THR A 215 -9.55 -18.89 18.15
C THR A 215 -10.37 -20.11 18.47
N ASN A 216 -11.24 -19.99 19.46
CA ASN A 216 -12.40 -20.84 19.54
C ASN A 216 -12.88 -21.05 18.10
N GLU A 217 -13.09 -22.29 17.68
CA GLU A 217 -13.48 -22.67 16.32
C GLU A 217 -14.77 -21.96 15.82
N ASN A 218 -15.43 -21.21 16.66
CA ASN A 218 -16.61 -20.35 16.41
C ASN A 218 -16.30 -18.86 16.22
N SER A 219 -15.03 -18.41 16.13
CA SER A 219 -14.74 -17.01 15.81
C SER A 219 -14.82 -16.82 14.31
N GLU A 220 -15.78 -16.05 13.84
CA GLU A 220 -15.95 -15.63 12.47
C GLU A 220 -14.64 -15.11 11.89
N LYS A 221 -14.25 -15.65 10.74
CA LYS A 221 -13.02 -15.25 10.05
C LYS A 221 -13.21 -13.88 9.44
N PRO A 222 -12.18 -13.01 9.48
CA PRO A 222 -12.23 -11.78 8.72
C PRO A 222 -12.04 -12.06 7.23
N SER A 223 -12.71 -11.26 6.39
CA SER A 223 -12.59 -11.31 4.93
C SER A 223 -12.41 -9.91 4.34
N TRP A 224 -11.88 -9.85 3.13
CA TRP A 224 -11.72 -8.63 2.34
C TRP A 224 -12.95 -8.39 1.48
N ALA A 225 -13.30 -7.12 1.34
CA ALA A 225 -14.34 -6.70 0.41
C ALA A 225 -14.05 -5.33 -0.17
N TYR A 226 -14.61 -5.08 -1.36
CA TYR A 226 -14.58 -3.79 -2.03
C TYR A 226 -15.94 -3.10 -2.01
N PHE A 227 -15.88 -1.77 -1.85
CA PHE A 227 -16.97 -0.85 -2.12
C PHE A 227 -16.50 0.17 -3.16
N SER A 228 -17.34 0.47 -4.14
CA SER A 228 -17.07 1.47 -5.18
C SER A 228 -17.80 2.77 -4.89
N PHE A 229 -17.10 3.88 -5.01
CA PHE A 229 -17.65 5.23 -4.85
C PHE A 229 -17.41 6.01 -6.14
N SER A 230 -18.45 6.24 -6.92
CA SER A 230 -18.36 7.01 -8.16
C SER A 230 -17.95 8.47 -7.90
N SER A 231 -17.40 9.13 -8.92
CA SER A 231 -17.04 10.55 -8.84
C SER A 231 -18.22 11.43 -8.40
N ALA A 232 -19.43 11.15 -8.91
CA ALA A 232 -20.65 11.87 -8.54
C ALA A 232 -21.02 11.63 -7.07
N SER A 233 -20.93 10.38 -6.60
CA SER A 233 -21.16 10.02 -5.19
C SER A 233 -20.16 10.69 -4.25
N LEU A 234 -18.88 10.73 -4.62
CA LEU A 234 -17.82 11.40 -3.86
C LEU A 234 -18.04 12.92 -3.77
N ALA A 235 -18.48 13.55 -4.87
CA ALA A 235 -18.82 14.97 -4.88
C ALA A 235 -20.03 15.25 -3.98
N ARG A 236 -21.08 14.44 -4.05
CA ARG A 236 -22.25 14.53 -3.17
C ARG A 236 -21.88 14.30 -1.71
N LEU A 237 -21.08 13.28 -1.39
CA LEU A 237 -20.60 13.01 -0.04
C LEU A 237 -19.86 14.21 0.55
N LYS A 238 -18.91 14.77 -0.20
CA LYS A 238 -18.19 15.97 0.21
C LYS A 238 -19.12 17.17 0.39
N GLY A 239 -20.11 17.34 -0.50
CA GLY A 239 -21.12 18.38 -0.39
C GLY A 239 -21.94 18.25 0.90
N VAL A 240 -22.43 17.07 1.23
CA VAL A 240 -23.15 16.80 2.49
C VAL A 240 -22.26 17.08 3.70
N ALA A 241 -21.05 16.58 3.72
CA ALA A 241 -20.12 16.80 4.83
C ALA A 241 -19.73 18.27 5.00
N ALA A 242 -19.73 19.06 3.93
CA ALA A 242 -19.35 20.49 3.98
C ALA A 242 -20.33 21.38 4.78
N HIS A 243 -21.56 20.91 5.04
CA HIS A 243 -22.56 21.71 5.79
C HIS A 243 -22.21 21.88 7.27
N ASP A 244 -21.53 20.90 7.87
CA ASP A 244 -21.31 20.82 9.32
C ASP A 244 -19.82 20.85 9.70
N ILE A 245 -18.95 21.38 8.83
CA ILE A 245 -17.52 21.46 9.12
C ILE A 245 -17.23 22.47 10.23
N THR A 246 -16.18 22.16 11.00
CA THR A 246 -15.64 23.01 12.07
C THR A 246 -14.17 23.40 11.82
N THR A 247 -13.73 23.23 10.56
CA THR A 247 -12.44 23.65 10.00
C THR A 247 -12.71 24.50 8.74
N ASP A 248 -11.71 25.18 8.22
CA ASP A 248 -11.86 26.01 7.01
C ASP A 248 -12.28 25.20 5.79
N PHE A 249 -11.83 23.95 5.71
CA PHE A 249 -12.16 23.02 4.62
C PHE A 249 -11.95 21.56 5.03
N ILE A 250 -12.57 20.67 4.27
CA ILE A 250 -12.29 19.22 4.26
C ILE A 250 -12.00 18.74 2.84
N SER A 251 -11.20 17.70 2.69
CA SER A 251 -10.99 17.02 1.41
C SER A 251 -12.03 15.92 1.19
N THR A 252 -12.13 15.42 -0.04
CA THR A 252 -12.93 14.21 -0.34
C THR A 252 -12.43 13.00 0.47
N ASP A 253 -11.12 12.90 0.69
CA ASP A 253 -10.51 11.84 1.51
C ASP A 253 -10.95 11.92 2.97
N ASP A 254 -11.04 13.13 3.57
CA ASP A 254 -11.55 13.30 4.93
C ASP A 254 -13.02 12.89 5.04
N ALA A 255 -13.85 13.29 4.08
CA ALA A 255 -15.27 12.96 4.05
C ALA A 255 -15.48 11.43 3.89
N LEU A 256 -14.74 10.79 2.98
CA LEU A 256 -14.82 9.34 2.76
C LEU A 256 -14.26 8.57 3.97
N SER A 257 -13.19 9.06 4.59
CA SER A 257 -12.63 8.48 5.82
C SER A 257 -13.61 8.55 6.99
N ALA A 258 -14.31 9.69 7.15
CA ALA A 258 -15.33 9.87 8.17
C ALA A 258 -16.53 8.94 7.95
N LEU A 259 -17.02 8.85 6.70
CA LEU A 259 -18.10 7.95 6.33
C LEU A 259 -17.75 6.49 6.65
N LEU A 260 -16.56 6.03 6.22
CA LEU A 260 -16.10 4.67 6.50
C LEU A 260 -15.97 4.42 8.00
N TRP A 261 -15.41 5.37 8.76
CA TRP A 261 -15.25 5.23 10.20
C TRP A 261 -16.58 5.09 10.93
N GLN A 262 -17.55 5.97 10.62
CA GLN A 262 -18.90 5.88 11.18
C GLN A 262 -19.60 4.57 10.81
N ALA A 263 -19.55 4.15 9.54
CA ALA A 263 -20.18 2.93 9.07
C ALA A 263 -19.58 1.68 9.72
N VAL A 264 -18.25 1.59 9.83
CA VAL A 264 -17.58 0.47 10.53
C VAL A 264 -17.86 0.51 12.03
N ALA A 265 -17.93 1.69 12.65
CA ALA A 265 -18.30 1.81 14.06
C ALA A 265 -19.74 1.31 14.32
N ARG A 266 -20.70 1.65 13.44
CA ARG A 266 -22.08 1.11 13.50
C ARG A 266 -22.09 -0.41 13.33
N ALA A 267 -21.40 -0.93 12.34
CA ALA A 267 -21.33 -2.38 12.08
C ALA A 267 -20.75 -3.16 13.27
N ARG A 268 -19.75 -2.59 13.95
CA ARG A 268 -19.03 -3.19 15.09
C ARG A 268 -19.59 -2.80 16.46
N ARG A 269 -20.64 -1.97 16.54
CA ARG A 269 -21.17 -1.43 17.82
C ARG A 269 -21.39 -2.51 18.87
N HIS A 270 -21.90 -3.67 18.48
CA HIS A 270 -22.22 -4.80 19.37
C HIS A 270 -21.02 -5.39 20.10
N ARG A 271 -19.77 -5.11 19.64
CA ARG A 271 -18.53 -5.67 20.21
C ARG A 271 -17.45 -4.62 20.54
N ILE A 272 -17.70 -3.33 20.30
CA ILE A 272 -16.75 -2.26 20.69
C ILE A 272 -16.81 -2.02 22.19
N GLY A 273 -18.02 -1.91 22.75
CA GLY A 273 -18.22 -1.66 24.19
C GLY A 273 -19.15 -0.47 24.46
N PRO A 274 -19.05 0.14 25.66
CA PRO A 274 -19.87 1.29 26.07
C PRO A 274 -19.66 2.52 25.19
N ALA A 275 -20.57 3.49 25.29
CA ALA A 275 -20.59 4.72 24.51
C ALA A 275 -19.30 5.58 24.65
N ASP A 276 -18.67 5.55 25.82
CA ASP A 276 -17.43 6.25 26.14
C ASP A 276 -16.16 5.53 25.69
N THR A 277 -16.28 4.34 25.08
CA THR A 277 -15.12 3.60 24.55
C THR A 277 -14.38 4.42 23.51
N SER A 278 -13.06 4.55 23.66
CA SER A 278 -12.21 5.25 22.69
C SER A 278 -12.12 4.48 21.38
N CYS A 279 -12.65 5.08 20.32
CA CYS A 279 -12.52 4.63 18.95
C CYS A 279 -11.38 5.38 18.25
N LYS A 280 -10.60 4.68 17.43
CA LYS A 280 -9.43 5.23 16.77
C LYS A 280 -9.48 5.02 15.27
N LEU A 281 -9.16 6.07 14.52
CA LEU A 281 -8.79 5.99 13.12
C LEU A 281 -7.32 6.37 12.95
N GLU A 282 -6.49 5.40 12.55
CA GLU A 282 -5.10 5.60 12.17
C GLU A 282 -5.00 5.78 10.65
N ARG A 283 -4.43 6.90 10.18
CA ARG A 283 -4.20 7.14 8.75
C ARG A 283 -2.71 7.17 8.44
N GLN A 284 -2.31 6.48 7.37
CA GLN A 284 -0.97 6.62 6.81
C GLN A 284 -0.97 7.81 5.84
N VAL A 285 -0.05 8.73 6.03
CA VAL A 285 0.00 10.01 5.30
C VAL A 285 1.39 10.16 4.68
N ASP A 286 1.44 10.55 3.42
CA ASP A 286 2.68 10.98 2.78
C ASP A 286 3.19 12.26 3.48
N ALA A 287 4.36 12.16 4.09
CA ALA A 287 4.97 13.26 4.85
C ALA A 287 5.95 14.12 4.04
N ARG A 288 6.25 13.78 2.77
CA ARG A 288 7.27 14.48 1.96
C ARG A 288 7.10 16.00 2.00
N LYS A 289 5.89 16.48 1.73
CA LYS A 289 5.56 17.91 1.76
C LYS A 289 5.85 18.57 3.12
N HIS A 290 5.64 17.85 4.23
CA HIS A 290 5.80 18.39 5.58
C HIS A 290 7.27 18.46 6.02
N VAL A 291 8.13 17.65 5.41
CA VAL A 291 9.56 17.56 5.74
C VAL A 291 10.47 18.10 4.63
N GLY A 292 9.90 18.68 3.56
CA GLY A 292 10.66 19.29 2.48
C GLY A 292 11.38 18.29 1.55
N VAL A 293 10.89 17.05 1.49
CA VAL A 293 11.37 16.03 0.54
C VAL A 293 10.55 16.13 -0.74
N PRO A 294 11.16 16.06 -1.94
CA PRO A 294 10.45 16.07 -3.21
C PRO A 294 9.38 14.97 -3.29
N SER A 295 8.27 15.28 -3.98
CA SER A 295 7.13 14.34 -4.13
C SER A 295 7.51 13.06 -4.88
N GLU A 296 8.48 13.13 -5.79
CA GLU A 296 8.97 12.04 -6.64
C GLU A 296 10.07 11.22 -6.00
N TYR A 297 10.53 11.57 -4.80
CA TYR A 297 11.54 10.79 -4.08
C TYR A 297 11.07 9.36 -3.83
N ILE A 298 11.89 8.38 -4.27
CA ILE A 298 11.58 6.95 -4.14
C ILE A 298 12.17 6.37 -2.87
N GLY A 299 11.47 6.53 -1.76
CA GLY A 299 11.83 5.99 -0.44
C GLY A 299 10.61 5.89 0.48
N ASN A 300 10.82 5.72 1.77
CA ASN A 300 9.74 5.58 2.74
C ASN A 300 9.63 6.83 3.63
N ILE A 301 8.69 7.72 3.31
CA ILE A 301 8.47 8.99 4.04
C ILE A 301 6.99 9.07 4.45
N THR A 302 6.57 8.15 5.33
CA THR A 302 5.19 8.13 5.82
C THR A 302 5.09 8.55 7.28
N PHE A 303 4.00 9.22 7.61
CA PHE A 303 3.60 9.62 8.95
C PHE A 303 2.29 8.94 9.33
N LYS A 304 2.20 8.46 10.57
CA LYS A 304 0.95 7.93 11.12
C LYS A 304 0.19 9.03 11.85
N SER A 305 -0.92 9.49 11.28
CA SER A 305 -1.90 10.34 11.96
C SER A 305 -2.88 9.47 12.74
N GLU A 306 -3.18 9.83 13.98
CA GLU A 306 -4.15 9.14 14.83
C GLU A 306 -5.20 10.14 15.31
N THR A 307 -6.48 9.79 15.10
CA THR A 307 -7.63 10.52 15.64
C THR A 307 -8.38 9.60 16.59
N SER A 308 -8.62 10.08 17.79
CA SER A 308 -9.36 9.33 18.84
C SER A 308 -10.59 10.11 19.26
N LEU A 309 -11.76 9.48 19.19
CA LEU A 309 -13.05 9.99 19.63
C LEU A 309 -13.76 8.91 20.45
N THR A 310 -14.76 9.28 21.26
CA THR A 310 -15.61 8.28 21.89
C THR A 310 -16.50 7.59 20.83
N LEU A 311 -16.95 6.38 21.12
CA LEU A 311 -17.87 5.68 20.22
C LEU A 311 -19.12 6.51 19.94
N ASP A 312 -19.66 7.13 20.98
CA ASP A 312 -20.85 8.00 20.90
C ASP A 312 -20.59 9.19 19.95
N THR A 313 -19.45 9.87 20.12
CA THR A 313 -19.02 10.96 19.23
C THR A 313 -18.92 10.51 17.77
N VAL A 314 -18.30 9.34 17.51
CA VAL A 314 -18.19 8.81 16.14
C VAL A 314 -19.55 8.52 15.53
N LEU A 315 -20.51 8.03 16.32
CA LEU A 315 -21.82 7.62 15.83
C LEU A 315 -22.82 8.78 15.69
N GLU A 316 -22.76 9.76 16.59
CA GLU A 316 -23.81 10.80 16.71
C GLU A 316 -23.42 12.15 16.08
N GLU A 317 -22.11 12.46 16.00
CA GLU A 317 -21.70 13.71 15.35
C GLU A 317 -22.01 13.71 13.85
N PRO A 318 -22.43 14.87 13.29
CA PRO A 318 -22.55 15.06 11.85
C PRO A 318 -21.26 14.69 11.12
N LEU A 319 -21.41 14.16 9.90
CA LEU A 319 -20.30 13.69 9.07
C LEU A 319 -19.18 14.74 8.90
N GLY A 320 -19.56 16.02 8.71
CA GLY A 320 -18.62 17.12 8.53
C GLY A 320 -17.79 17.42 9.79
N GLN A 321 -18.35 17.22 10.97
CA GLN A 321 -17.62 17.36 12.23
C GLN A 321 -16.60 16.26 12.41
N VAL A 322 -16.99 14.99 12.17
CA VAL A 322 -16.04 13.85 12.19
C VAL A 322 -14.92 14.06 11.15
N ALA A 323 -15.25 14.50 9.94
CA ALA A 323 -14.26 14.83 8.91
C ALA A 323 -13.33 15.99 9.33
N SER A 324 -13.86 16.97 10.09
CA SER A 324 -13.08 18.09 10.63
C SER A 324 -12.08 17.63 11.71
N HIS A 325 -12.43 16.66 12.56
CA HIS A 325 -11.49 16.06 13.50
C HIS A 325 -10.32 15.38 12.74
N LEU A 326 -10.64 14.68 11.66
CA LEU A 326 -9.61 14.06 10.81
C LEU A 326 -8.73 15.10 10.11
N ARG A 327 -9.30 16.23 9.68
CA ARG A 327 -8.54 17.32 9.05
C ARG A 327 -7.58 17.99 10.01
N ARG A 328 -8.04 18.31 11.23
CA ARG A 328 -7.17 18.92 12.27
C ARG A 328 -5.95 18.06 12.59
N ALA A 329 -6.09 16.73 12.57
CA ALA A 329 -4.97 15.82 12.81
C ALA A 329 -3.90 15.87 11.69
N LEU A 330 -4.15 16.58 10.59
CA LEU A 330 -3.23 16.81 9.47
C LEU A 330 -2.81 18.27 9.32
N GLU A 331 -3.28 19.15 10.19
CA GLU A 331 -2.86 20.55 10.14
C GLU A 331 -1.35 20.65 10.41
N PRO A 332 -0.64 21.51 9.64
CA PRO A 332 0.77 21.73 9.84
C PRO A 332 1.00 22.49 11.14
N THR A 333 1.00 21.76 12.23
CA THR A 333 1.67 22.24 13.45
C THR A 333 3.15 21.88 13.33
N PRO A 334 4.07 22.51 14.07
CA PRO A 334 5.44 22.04 14.21
C PRO A 334 5.51 20.51 14.44
N SER A 335 4.40 19.93 14.91
CA SER A 335 4.23 18.55 15.32
C SER A 335 4.48 17.48 14.26
N ILE A 336 4.17 17.67 12.95
CA ILE A 336 4.40 16.59 11.97
C ILE A 336 5.90 16.44 11.71
N LYS A 337 6.61 17.54 11.43
CA LYS A 337 8.06 17.50 11.23
C LYS A 337 8.77 17.02 12.50
N ASP A 338 8.39 17.57 13.67
CA ASP A 338 8.97 17.18 14.96
C ASP A 338 8.67 15.72 15.29
N SER A 339 7.47 15.23 14.99
CA SER A 339 7.08 13.82 15.16
C SER A 339 7.88 12.90 14.25
N MET A 340 8.11 13.31 12.99
CA MET A 340 8.96 12.56 12.05
C MET A 340 10.40 12.51 12.54
N GLN A 341 10.97 13.62 12.98
CA GLN A 341 12.34 13.70 13.55
C GLN A 341 12.46 12.88 14.84
N SER A 342 11.44 12.93 15.72
CA SER A 342 11.39 12.11 16.92
C SER A 342 11.35 10.62 16.60
N THR A 343 10.53 10.24 15.62
CA THR A 343 10.44 8.84 15.15
C THR A 343 11.76 8.38 14.53
N ALA A 344 12.39 9.20 13.68
CA ALA A 344 13.70 8.93 13.11
C ALA A 344 14.77 8.74 14.18
N THR A 345 14.80 9.64 15.18
CA THR A 345 15.72 9.54 16.33
C THR A 345 15.50 8.26 17.13
N LYS A 346 14.24 7.89 17.35
CA LYS A 346 13.91 6.65 18.06
C LYS A 346 14.38 5.41 17.27
N LEU A 347 14.13 5.36 15.98
CA LEU A 347 14.56 4.25 15.13
C LEU A 347 16.08 4.13 15.10
N ARG A 348 16.83 5.25 14.99
CA ARG A 348 18.30 5.24 15.07
C ARG A 348 18.78 4.67 16.40
N ARG A 349 18.21 5.08 17.54
CA ARG A 349 18.56 4.54 18.87
C ARG A 349 18.23 3.05 19.04
N GLU A 350 17.13 2.58 18.43
CA GLU A 350 16.76 1.16 18.46
C GLU A 350 17.79 0.31 17.71
N LEU A 351 18.39 0.82 16.66
CA LEU A 351 19.47 0.16 15.91
C LEU A 351 20.75 0.05 16.74
N ASP A 352 21.09 1.08 17.55
CA ASP A 352 22.25 1.07 18.45
C ASP A 352 22.10 0.09 19.64
N SER A 353 20.88 -0.41 19.89
CA SER A 353 20.58 -1.30 21.03
C SER A 353 19.77 -2.52 20.59
N PRO A 354 20.41 -3.56 20.04
CA PRO A 354 19.72 -4.74 19.47
C PRO A 354 18.78 -5.50 20.42
N SER A 355 18.94 -5.33 21.74
CA SER A 355 18.06 -5.97 22.75
C SER A 355 16.64 -5.38 22.80
N SER A 356 16.42 -4.16 22.32
CA SER A 356 15.13 -3.48 22.32
C SER A 356 14.21 -3.90 21.16
N ILE A 357 14.78 -4.48 20.10
CA ILE A 357 14.06 -4.86 18.86
C ILE A 357 13.03 -5.98 19.11
N LYS A 358 13.28 -6.88 20.07
CA LYS A 358 12.39 -8.01 20.37
C LYS A 358 11.01 -7.62 20.91
N ALA A 359 10.88 -6.48 21.58
CA ALA A 359 9.62 -6.06 22.21
C ALA A 359 8.61 -5.40 21.25
N SER A 360 9.05 -4.87 20.10
CA SER A 360 8.20 -4.09 19.20
C SER A 360 7.54 -4.91 18.06
N ALA A 361 7.92 -6.15 17.91
CA ALA A 361 7.57 -6.98 16.74
C ALA A 361 6.23 -7.73 16.85
N GLN A 362 5.59 -7.77 18.04
CA GLN A 362 4.30 -8.45 18.18
C GLN A 362 3.17 -7.64 17.52
N ARG A 363 2.75 -8.07 16.33
CA ARG A 363 1.50 -7.62 15.69
C ARG A 363 0.36 -8.47 16.21
N GLY A 364 -0.39 -7.93 17.18
CA GLY A 364 -1.72 -8.40 17.51
C GLY A 364 -2.74 -7.89 16.48
N SER A 365 -3.91 -8.52 16.40
CA SER A 365 -5.07 -7.95 15.69
C SER A 365 -5.39 -6.56 16.25
N LEU A 366 -5.91 -5.67 15.40
CA LEU A 366 -6.38 -4.36 15.86
C LEU A 366 -7.59 -4.55 16.78
N PRO A 367 -7.72 -3.75 17.86
CA PRO A 367 -8.95 -3.73 18.65
C PRO A 367 -10.17 -3.44 17.76
N PRO A 368 -11.37 -3.96 18.12
CA PRO A 368 -12.60 -3.67 17.37
C PRO A 368 -12.88 -2.17 17.20
N SER A 369 -12.44 -1.35 18.16
CA SER A 369 -12.57 0.11 18.13
C SER A 369 -11.52 0.81 17.26
N THR A 370 -10.65 0.09 16.57
CA THR A 370 -9.57 0.68 15.76
C THR A 370 -9.71 0.31 14.29
N ILE A 371 -9.53 1.30 13.41
CA ILE A 371 -9.36 1.13 11.97
C ILE A 371 -8.01 1.72 11.59
N ARG A 372 -7.30 1.05 10.69
CA ARG A 372 -6.09 1.59 10.06
C ARG A 372 -6.33 1.74 8.57
N LEU A 373 -6.26 2.99 8.10
CA LEU A 373 -6.52 3.40 6.73
C LEU A 373 -5.23 3.84 6.05
N SER A 374 -5.00 3.33 4.85
CA SER A 374 -4.02 3.88 3.91
C SER A 374 -4.74 4.35 2.65
N SER A 375 -4.65 5.65 2.34
CA SER A 375 -5.27 6.21 1.14
C SER A 375 -4.24 6.37 0.03
N TRP A 376 -4.51 5.75 -1.11
CA TRP A 376 -3.74 5.82 -2.35
C TRP A 376 -4.50 6.58 -3.45
N ALA A 377 -5.64 7.17 -3.09
CA ALA A 377 -6.56 7.82 -4.02
C ALA A 377 -5.97 9.03 -4.78
N LYS A 378 -4.80 9.53 -4.35
CA LYS A 378 -4.08 10.61 -5.03
C LYS A 378 -3.08 10.11 -6.09
N GLU A 379 -2.77 8.81 -6.08
CA GLU A 379 -1.81 8.24 -7.02
C GLU A 379 -2.46 8.07 -8.39
N ALA A 380 -1.87 8.68 -9.42
CA ALA A 380 -2.41 8.69 -10.78
C ALA A 380 -2.13 7.38 -11.55
N CYS A 381 -2.25 6.24 -10.87
CA CYS A 381 -1.90 4.93 -11.43
C CYS A 381 -2.77 4.53 -12.62
N ALA A 382 -4.05 4.90 -12.61
CA ALA A 382 -4.98 4.55 -13.69
C ALA A 382 -4.73 5.31 -15.01
N GLU A 383 -3.91 6.38 -14.96
CA GLU A 383 -3.56 7.19 -16.13
C GLU A 383 -2.23 6.74 -16.79
N LEU A 384 -1.56 5.74 -16.22
CA LEU A 384 -0.28 5.27 -16.72
C LEU A 384 -0.46 4.46 -18.01
N ASP A 385 0.18 4.93 -19.09
CA ASP A 385 0.23 4.23 -20.36
C ASP A 385 1.46 3.33 -20.42
N PHE A 386 1.26 2.02 -20.58
CA PHE A 386 2.31 1.00 -20.68
C PHE A 386 2.74 0.70 -22.13
N GLY A 387 2.40 1.58 -23.06
CA GLY A 387 2.82 1.48 -24.47
C GLY A 387 1.81 0.73 -25.35
N HIS A 388 2.16 0.57 -26.62
CA HIS A 388 1.26 0.16 -27.69
C HIS A 388 0.63 -1.24 -27.55
N LEU A 389 1.15 -2.09 -26.65
CA LEU A 389 0.59 -3.43 -26.41
C LEU A 389 -0.45 -3.46 -25.28
N LEU A 390 -0.31 -2.58 -24.32
CA LEU A 390 -1.12 -2.61 -23.08
C LEU A 390 -1.95 -1.34 -22.90
N HIS A 391 -1.49 -0.17 -23.39
CA HIS A 391 -2.11 1.12 -23.16
C HIS A 391 -2.32 1.44 -21.67
N MET A 392 -3.44 2.07 -21.31
CA MET A 392 -3.82 2.37 -19.93
C MET A 392 -4.63 1.21 -19.34
N PRO A 393 -4.48 0.94 -18.03
CA PRO A 393 -5.24 -0.12 -17.39
C PRO A 393 -6.74 0.21 -17.30
N ASP A 394 -7.59 -0.82 -17.31
CA ASP A 394 -9.03 -0.66 -17.06
C ASP A 394 -9.33 -0.41 -15.59
N ALA A 395 -8.58 -1.06 -14.70
CA ALA A 395 -8.69 -0.85 -13.27
C ALA A 395 -7.32 -1.04 -12.57
N VAL A 396 -7.17 -0.39 -11.42
CA VAL A 396 -6.08 -0.62 -10.48
C VAL A 396 -6.69 -1.12 -9.18
N ARG A 397 -6.29 -2.31 -8.74
CA ARG A 397 -6.81 -2.97 -7.53
C ARG A 397 -5.65 -3.44 -6.65
N ARG A 398 -5.96 -3.78 -5.43
CA ARG A 398 -5.04 -4.48 -4.54
C ARG A 398 -5.47 -5.94 -4.43
N PRO A 399 -4.59 -6.92 -4.62
CA PRO A 399 -4.90 -8.31 -4.34
C PRO A 399 -5.39 -8.54 -2.90
N SER A 400 -6.36 -9.42 -2.73
CA SER A 400 -6.73 -9.89 -1.40
C SER A 400 -5.61 -10.75 -0.82
N PHE A 401 -5.22 -10.45 0.40
CA PHE A 401 -4.13 -11.13 1.10
C PHE A 401 -4.63 -11.68 2.45
N LYS A 402 -3.76 -12.35 3.20
CA LYS A 402 -4.11 -12.87 4.51
C LYS A 402 -4.85 -11.82 5.32
N ALA A 403 -6.09 -12.12 5.68
CA ALA A 403 -6.98 -11.18 6.30
C ALA A 403 -6.43 -10.62 7.61
N TRP A 404 -6.50 -9.31 7.77
CA TRP A 404 -6.11 -8.56 8.95
C TRP A 404 -7.21 -7.58 9.31
N GLU A 405 -8.02 -7.96 10.28
CA GLU A 405 -9.19 -7.20 10.67
C GLU A 405 -8.86 -5.75 11.05
N GLY A 406 -9.64 -4.82 10.51
CA GLY A 406 -9.53 -3.39 10.77
C GLY A 406 -8.62 -2.63 9.81
N LEU A 407 -8.02 -3.30 8.82
CA LEU A 407 -7.33 -2.61 7.74
C LEU A 407 -8.31 -2.12 6.68
N ALA A 408 -8.04 -0.93 6.14
CA ALA A 408 -8.75 -0.35 5.01
C ALA A 408 -7.79 0.37 4.06
N TYR A 409 -8.14 0.37 2.78
CA TYR A 409 -7.39 1.05 1.72
C TYR A 409 -8.34 1.81 0.80
N PHE A 410 -7.99 3.06 0.48
CA PHE A 410 -8.57 3.76 -0.67
C PHE A 410 -7.62 3.58 -1.83
N LEU A 411 -8.09 2.95 -2.89
CA LEU A 411 -7.25 2.63 -4.04
C LEU A 411 -7.04 3.85 -4.94
N PRO A 412 -6.05 3.81 -5.84
CA PRO A 412 -5.85 4.86 -6.83
C PRO A 412 -7.14 5.17 -7.57
N ARG A 413 -7.42 6.46 -7.71
CA ARG A 413 -8.62 6.93 -8.43
C ARG A 413 -8.59 6.45 -9.87
N SER A 414 -9.70 5.90 -10.33
CA SER A 414 -9.89 5.55 -11.73
C SER A 414 -9.97 6.78 -12.64
N ARG A 415 -9.89 6.60 -13.95
CA ARG A 415 -9.95 7.69 -14.93
C ARG A 415 -11.29 8.45 -14.93
N ASP A 416 -12.39 7.79 -14.58
CA ASP A 416 -13.72 8.39 -14.40
C ASP A 416 -13.94 8.97 -13.00
N GLY A 417 -12.93 8.89 -12.14
CA GLY A 417 -12.91 9.49 -10.81
C GLY A 417 -13.48 8.63 -9.69
N GLU A 418 -13.78 7.33 -9.96
CA GLU A 418 -14.16 6.37 -8.92
C GLU A 418 -13.03 6.18 -7.90
N ILE A 419 -13.38 5.94 -6.65
CA ILE A 419 -12.49 5.40 -5.61
C ILE A 419 -13.04 4.06 -5.15
N ALA A 420 -12.27 2.99 -5.34
CA ALA A 420 -12.56 1.71 -4.71
C ALA A 420 -11.98 1.69 -3.29
N VAL A 421 -12.81 1.30 -2.33
CA VAL A 421 -12.45 1.14 -0.91
C VAL A 421 -12.37 -0.33 -0.59
N MET A 422 -11.19 -0.80 -0.21
CA MET A 422 -10.96 -2.15 0.27
C MET A 422 -10.98 -2.16 1.79
N VAL A 423 -11.73 -3.06 2.42
CA VAL A 423 -11.84 -3.17 3.87
C VAL A 423 -11.82 -4.63 4.33
N CYS A 424 -11.14 -4.89 5.46
CA CYS A 424 -11.12 -6.22 6.08
C CYS A 424 -11.87 -6.20 7.40
N LEU A 425 -12.97 -6.92 7.46
CA LEU A 425 -13.81 -7.06 8.66
C LEU A 425 -14.17 -8.53 8.89
N LYS A 426 -14.63 -8.85 10.11
CA LYS A 426 -15.31 -10.12 10.36
C LYS A 426 -16.57 -10.22 9.50
N ASP A 427 -16.93 -11.43 9.09
CA ASP A 427 -18.02 -11.65 8.14
C ASP A 427 -19.36 -11.05 8.62
N ASP A 428 -19.68 -11.17 9.90
CA ASP A 428 -20.88 -10.56 10.50
C ASP A 428 -20.88 -9.02 10.41
N ASP A 429 -19.73 -8.38 10.69
CA ASP A 429 -19.60 -6.93 10.58
C ASP A 429 -19.67 -6.49 9.12
N LEU A 430 -19.08 -7.30 8.22
CA LEU A 430 -19.14 -7.04 6.79
C LEU A 430 -20.57 -7.14 6.26
N MET A 431 -21.36 -8.12 6.71
CA MET A 431 -22.78 -8.21 6.38
C MET A 431 -23.56 -6.97 6.83
N ARG A 432 -23.29 -6.46 8.05
CA ARG A 432 -23.90 -5.20 8.53
C ARG A 432 -23.45 -4.01 7.73
N LEU A 433 -22.16 -3.95 7.37
CA LEU A 433 -21.61 -2.87 6.54
C LEU A 433 -22.25 -2.82 5.16
N ARG A 434 -22.50 -3.98 4.54
CA ARG A 434 -23.17 -4.11 3.22
C ARG A 434 -24.61 -3.62 3.22
N THR A 435 -25.24 -3.51 4.36
CA THR A 435 -26.63 -3.05 4.53
C THR A 435 -26.71 -1.73 5.30
N ASP A 436 -25.57 -1.07 5.58
CA ASP A 436 -25.56 0.24 6.21
C ASP A 436 -26.13 1.29 5.23
N GLU A 437 -27.32 1.80 5.56
CA GLU A 437 -28.10 2.69 4.69
C GLU A 437 -27.32 3.95 4.30
N VAL A 438 -26.52 4.50 5.23
CA VAL A 438 -25.74 5.71 4.97
C VAL A 438 -24.60 5.42 4.02
N LEU A 439 -23.82 4.35 4.26
CA LEU A 439 -22.73 3.94 3.37
C LEU A 439 -23.28 3.63 1.97
N CYS A 440 -24.33 2.80 1.90
CA CYS A 440 -24.96 2.36 0.63
C CYS A 440 -25.63 3.50 -0.14
N SER A 441 -25.95 4.63 0.52
CA SER A 441 -26.44 5.80 -0.21
C SER A 441 -25.35 6.49 -1.04
N PHE A 442 -24.07 6.22 -0.78
CA PHE A 442 -22.93 6.81 -1.50
C PHE A 442 -22.06 5.79 -2.24
N GLY A 443 -22.04 4.53 -1.83
CA GLY A 443 -21.16 3.51 -2.39
C GLY A 443 -21.87 2.19 -2.64
N ASP A 444 -21.39 1.45 -3.63
CA ASP A 444 -21.89 0.16 -4.03
C ASP A 444 -20.92 -0.95 -3.56
N TYR A 445 -21.48 -2.02 -2.98
CA TYR A 445 -20.69 -3.22 -2.67
C TYR A 445 -20.38 -3.99 -3.95
N ILE A 446 -19.12 -4.30 -4.20
CA ILE A 446 -18.67 -5.01 -5.40
C ILE A 446 -17.96 -6.36 -5.11
N GLY A 447 -17.81 -6.78 -3.85
CA GLY A 447 -17.30 -8.12 -3.49
C GLY A 447 -15.94 -8.18 -2.85
#